data_ea8a53f8e1f0f90417a6b860369563dc
#
_entry.id   ea8a53f8e1f0f90417a6b860369563dc
#
_cell.length_a   1.000
_cell.length_b   1.000
_cell.length_c   1.000
_cell.angle_alpha   90.00
_cell.angle_beta   90.00
_cell.angle_gamma   90.00
#
_symmetry.space_group_name_H-M   'P 1'
#
loop_
_entity.id
_entity.type
_entity.pdbx_description
1 polymer ?
#
loop_
_entity_poly.entity_id
_entity_poly.type
_entity_poly.pdbx_seq_one_letter_code
_entity_poly.pdbx_strand_id
1 'polypeptide(L)'
;MKSDWKWDAFDPPERRVAEFLVQGKSNATICTEVFLSRARVQECIKRILIKTGADSTRGAIALLVEERETLSLLRVLQQATDGVVIIQDRLVKFANTALERIHGYEPNGMVGIPLVELMPPGSRNTTIKHYELRMRGEPAPTSYAIRILCKGGQEKDAMVASAGQISYCGRPAILGIVVERM
;
A
#
# COMPACT_ATOMS: atom_id res chain seq x y z
N MET A 1 -13.66 -10.80 -6.06
CA MET A 1 -12.85 -10.81 -4.82
C MET A 1 -11.39 -10.78 -5.27
N LYS A 2 -10.67 -9.63 -5.14
CA LYS A 2 -9.22 -9.60 -5.41
C LYS A 2 -8.55 -10.43 -4.31
N SER A 3 -7.72 -11.41 -4.68
CA SER A 3 -6.99 -12.21 -3.71
C SER A 3 -5.89 -11.35 -3.07
N ASP A 4 -5.66 -11.51 -1.77
CA ASP A 4 -4.61 -10.82 -1.01
C ASP A 4 -3.21 -11.44 -1.26
N TRP A 5 -2.92 -11.84 -2.52
CA TRP A 5 -1.62 -12.39 -2.89
C TRP A 5 -0.54 -11.28 -2.86
N LYS A 6 0.68 -11.69 -2.61
CA LYS A 6 1.88 -10.83 -2.64
C LYS A 6 2.99 -11.56 -3.39
N TRP A 7 3.98 -10.83 -3.88
CA TRP A 7 5.15 -11.40 -4.55
C TRP A 7 5.83 -12.52 -3.75
N ASP A 8 5.78 -12.45 -2.43
CA ASP A 8 6.34 -13.49 -1.54
C ASP A 8 5.55 -14.80 -1.55
N ALA A 9 4.34 -14.81 -2.11
CA ALA A 9 3.55 -16.02 -2.30
C ALA A 9 4.07 -16.90 -3.45
N PHE A 10 4.93 -16.36 -4.34
CA PHE A 10 5.51 -17.10 -5.45
C PHE A 10 6.78 -17.85 -5.01
N ASP A 11 6.91 -19.10 -5.43
CA ASP A 11 8.17 -19.82 -5.33
C ASP A 11 9.22 -19.23 -6.31
N PRO A 12 10.52 -19.54 -6.15
CA PRO A 12 11.55 -18.94 -6.99
C PRO A 12 11.36 -19.09 -8.51
N PRO A 13 10.96 -20.29 -9.04
CA PRO A 13 10.63 -20.43 -10.46
C PRO A 13 9.42 -19.60 -10.90
N GLU A 14 8.34 -19.58 -10.13
CA GLU A 14 7.15 -18.78 -10.41
C GLU A 14 7.47 -17.28 -10.42
N ARG A 15 8.26 -16.81 -9.46
CA ARG A 15 8.70 -15.40 -9.36
C ARG A 15 9.48 -14.98 -10.60
N ARG A 16 10.45 -15.77 -11.06
CA ARG A 16 11.19 -15.47 -12.28
C ARG A 16 10.30 -15.45 -13.51
N VAL A 17 9.38 -16.41 -13.65
CA VAL A 17 8.42 -16.42 -14.76
C VAL A 17 7.53 -15.18 -14.70
N ALA A 18 7.01 -14.79 -13.53
CA ALA A 18 6.19 -13.60 -13.35
C ALA A 18 6.94 -12.31 -13.73
N GLU A 19 8.22 -12.18 -13.36
CA GLU A 19 9.07 -11.05 -13.73
C GLU A 19 9.20 -10.88 -15.25
N PHE A 20 9.39 -11.99 -15.99
CA PHE A 20 9.49 -11.96 -17.44
C PHE A 20 8.13 -11.71 -18.12
N LEU A 21 7.03 -12.21 -17.55
CA LEU A 21 5.68 -11.88 -18.02
C LEU A 21 5.40 -10.38 -17.93
N VAL A 22 5.76 -9.75 -16.82
CA VAL A 22 5.62 -8.29 -16.63
C VAL A 22 6.47 -7.50 -17.64
N GLN A 23 7.63 -8.04 -18.06
CA GLN A 23 8.46 -7.45 -19.10
C GLN A 23 7.94 -7.68 -20.52
N GLY A 24 6.80 -8.37 -20.69
CA GLY A 24 6.20 -8.67 -21.99
C GLY A 24 6.96 -9.73 -22.80
N LYS A 25 7.78 -10.55 -22.16
CA LYS A 25 8.53 -11.62 -22.86
C LYS A 25 7.61 -12.74 -23.31
N SER A 26 7.90 -13.32 -24.49
CA SER A 26 7.19 -14.50 -24.98
C SER A 26 7.49 -15.74 -24.14
N ASN A 27 6.59 -16.72 -24.12
CA ASN A 27 6.83 -17.98 -23.42
C ASN A 27 8.10 -18.69 -23.92
N ALA A 28 8.43 -18.58 -25.22
CA ALA A 28 9.67 -19.15 -25.77
C ALA A 28 10.92 -18.47 -25.18
N THR A 29 10.91 -17.15 -25.12
CA THR A 29 11.97 -16.36 -24.48
C THR A 29 12.09 -16.69 -22.99
N ILE A 30 10.96 -16.80 -22.29
CA ILE A 30 10.94 -17.16 -20.85
C ILE A 30 11.60 -18.52 -20.64
N CYS A 31 11.26 -19.53 -21.45
CA CYS A 31 11.88 -20.87 -21.35
C CYS A 31 13.41 -20.80 -21.41
N THR A 32 13.95 -20.00 -22.33
CA THR A 32 15.41 -19.83 -22.50
C THR A 32 16.03 -19.11 -21.31
N GLU A 33 15.43 -18.00 -20.86
CA GLU A 33 15.96 -17.13 -19.80
C GLU A 33 15.92 -17.77 -18.40
N VAL A 34 14.89 -18.59 -18.14
CA VAL A 34 14.74 -19.27 -16.84
C VAL A 34 15.29 -20.69 -16.84
N PHE A 35 15.78 -21.18 -18.00
CA PHE A 35 16.28 -22.55 -18.20
C PHE A 35 15.24 -23.63 -17.80
N LEU A 36 13.97 -23.40 -18.15
CA LEU A 36 12.87 -24.32 -17.90
C LEU A 36 12.23 -24.82 -19.19
N SER A 37 11.71 -26.05 -19.16
CA SER A 37 10.93 -26.59 -20.28
C SER A 37 9.63 -25.79 -20.45
N ARG A 38 9.07 -25.82 -21.69
CA ARG A 38 7.79 -25.18 -22.00
C ARG A 38 6.66 -25.64 -21.08
N ALA A 39 6.62 -26.93 -20.77
CA ALA A 39 5.64 -27.51 -19.86
C ALA A 39 5.75 -26.91 -18.44
N ARG A 40 6.99 -26.74 -17.96
CA ARG A 40 7.24 -26.17 -16.64
C ARG A 40 6.88 -24.69 -16.56
N VAL A 41 7.19 -23.90 -17.60
CA VAL A 41 6.78 -22.50 -17.70
C VAL A 41 5.25 -22.38 -17.71
N GLN A 42 4.54 -23.22 -18.46
CA GLN A 42 3.08 -23.22 -18.46
C GLN A 42 2.49 -23.61 -17.10
N GLU A 43 3.11 -24.53 -16.36
CA GLU A 43 2.70 -24.87 -15.00
C GLU A 43 2.89 -23.66 -14.06
N CYS A 44 4.02 -22.97 -14.12
CA CYS A 44 4.24 -21.73 -13.35
C CYS A 44 3.16 -20.68 -13.66
N ILE A 45 2.84 -20.47 -14.94
CA ILE A 45 1.78 -19.52 -15.34
C ILE A 45 0.44 -19.94 -14.73
N LYS A 46 0.06 -21.21 -14.77
CA LYS A 46 -1.19 -21.69 -14.14
C LYS A 46 -1.21 -21.41 -12.64
N ARG A 47 -0.11 -21.64 -11.94
CA ARG A 47 0.00 -21.36 -10.50
C ARG A 47 -0.06 -19.87 -10.20
N ILE A 48 0.56 -19.04 -11.03
CA ILE A 48 0.44 -17.57 -10.94
C ILE A 48 -1.02 -17.14 -11.10
N LEU A 49 -1.74 -17.68 -12.08
CA LEU A 49 -3.18 -17.40 -12.26
C LEU A 49 -3.99 -17.78 -11.01
N ILE A 50 -3.77 -18.95 -10.46
CA ILE A 50 -4.47 -19.42 -9.24
C ILE A 50 -4.16 -18.47 -8.06
N LYS A 51 -2.89 -18.17 -7.82
CA LYS A 51 -2.46 -17.33 -6.70
C LYS A 51 -2.96 -15.89 -6.82
N THR A 52 -2.95 -15.32 -8.03
CA THR A 52 -3.45 -13.95 -8.29
C THR A 52 -4.97 -13.88 -8.37
N GLY A 53 -5.66 -15.01 -8.56
CA GLY A 53 -7.09 -15.03 -8.84
C GLY A 53 -7.46 -14.45 -10.21
N ALA A 54 -6.52 -14.40 -11.15
CA ALA A 54 -6.75 -13.85 -12.47
C ALA A 54 -7.32 -14.90 -13.43
N ASP A 55 -8.27 -14.50 -14.27
CA ASP A 55 -8.91 -15.37 -15.27
C ASP A 55 -8.05 -15.57 -16.54
N SER A 56 -7.00 -14.77 -16.70
CA SER A 56 -6.13 -14.78 -17.87
C SER A 56 -4.71 -14.33 -17.55
N THR A 57 -3.76 -14.72 -18.40
CA THR A 57 -2.35 -14.26 -18.28
C THR A 57 -2.27 -12.73 -18.35
N ARG A 58 -3.07 -12.07 -19.20
CA ARG A 58 -3.12 -10.61 -19.27
C ARG A 58 -3.62 -10.00 -17.96
N GLY A 59 -4.66 -10.58 -17.36
CA GLY A 59 -5.17 -10.16 -16.04
C GLY A 59 -4.12 -10.34 -14.94
N ALA A 60 -3.41 -11.47 -14.95
CA ALA A 60 -2.31 -11.70 -14.01
C ALA A 60 -1.18 -10.68 -14.18
N ILE A 61 -0.75 -10.38 -15.42
CA ILE A 61 0.25 -9.35 -15.69
C ILE A 61 -0.19 -7.99 -15.15
N ALA A 62 -1.42 -7.58 -15.36
CA ALA A 62 -1.94 -6.31 -14.84
C ALA A 62 -1.84 -6.24 -13.30
N LEU A 63 -2.22 -7.31 -12.61
CA LEU A 63 -2.11 -7.39 -11.14
C LEU A 63 -0.65 -7.38 -10.66
N LEU A 64 0.24 -8.08 -11.37
CA LEU A 64 1.68 -8.12 -11.06
C LEU A 64 2.33 -6.74 -11.22
N VAL A 65 1.98 -6.00 -12.27
CA VAL A 65 2.47 -4.63 -12.52
C VAL A 65 1.98 -3.70 -11.40
N GLU A 66 0.70 -3.75 -11.07
CA GLU A 66 0.09 -2.92 -10.01
C GLU A 66 0.77 -3.14 -8.66
N GLU A 67 1.02 -4.39 -8.28
CA GLU A 67 1.73 -4.74 -7.03
C GLU A 67 3.17 -4.21 -7.04
N ARG A 68 3.87 -4.36 -8.15
CA ARG A 68 5.25 -3.87 -8.31
C ARG A 68 5.34 -2.35 -8.19
N GLU A 69 4.40 -1.62 -8.80
CA GLU A 69 4.32 -0.16 -8.70
C GLU A 69 4.02 0.27 -7.26
N THR A 70 3.09 -0.41 -6.59
CA THR A 70 2.78 -0.18 -5.18
C THR A 70 4.02 -0.37 -4.31
N LEU A 71 4.76 -1.47 -4.45
CA LEU A 71 5.98 -1.73 -3.69
C LEU A 71 7.06 -0.66 -3.95
N SER A 72 7.20 -0.19 -5.18
CA SER A 72 8.14 0.88 -5.53
C SER A 72 7.76 2.20 -4.85
N LEU A 73 6.48 2.56 -4.85
CA LEU A 73 5.97 3.73 -4.15
C LEU A 73 6.25 3.63 -2.64
N LEU A 74 5.93 2.51 -2.01
CA LEU A 74 6.14 2.32 -0.57
C LEU A 74 7.61 2.47 -0.17
N ARG A 75 8.54 1.98 -1.00
CA ARG A 75 9.99 2.15 -0.75
C ARG A 75 10.41 3.62 -0.74
N VAL A 76 9.87 4.42 -1.66
CA VAL A 76 10.15 5.87 -1.68
C VAL A 76 9.55 6.56 -0.46
N LEU A 77 8.28 6.26 -0.14
CA LEU A 77 7.59 6.85 1.00
C LEU A 77 8.24 6.47 2.34
N GLN A 78 8.84 5.28 2.44
CA GLN A 78 9.57 4.84 3.64
C GLN A 78 10.78 5.72 3.96
N GLN A 79 11.40 6.33 2.95
CA GLN A 79 12.58 7.20 3.10
C GLN A 79 12.24 8.66 3.37
N ALA A 80 10.95 9.05 3.34
CA ALA A 80 10.53 10.41 3.62
C ALA A 80 10.86 10.81 5.07
N THR A 81 11.31 12.04 5.26
CA THR A 81 11.64 12.62 6.57
C THR A 81 10.40 12.95 7.39
N ASP A 82 9.31 13.33 6.71
CA ASP A 82 8.02 13.59 7.32
C ASP A 82 7.25 12.29 7.52
N GLY A 83 6.32 12.29 8.45
CA GLY A 83 5.43 11.15 8.68
C GLY A 83 4.50 10.93 7.49
N VAL A 84 4.50 9.73 6.90
CA VAL A 84 3.63 9.37 5.77
C VAL A 84 2.73 8.22 6.17
N VAL A 85 1.43 8.35 5.85
CA VAL A 85 0.40 7.33 6.10
C VAL A 85 -0.42 7.06 4.85
N ILE A 86 -0.76 5.79 4.62
CA ILE A 86 -1.81 5.39 3.68
C ILE A 86 -2.96 4.79 4.48
N ILE A 87 -4.14 5.37 4.31
CA ILE A 87 -5.40 4.94 4.95
C ILE A 87 -6.33 4.36 3.89
N GLN A 88 -6.78 3.13 4.11
CA GLN A 88 -7.79 2.47 3.30
C GLN A 88 -8.76 1.72 4.21
N ASP A 89 -10.06 1.78 3.91
CA ASP A 89 -11.10 1.18 4.75
C ASP A 89 -11.06 1.68 6.21
N ARG A 90 -10.68 2.95 6.42
CA ARG A 90 -10.44 3.59 7.73
C ARG A 90 -9.35 2.93 8.58
N LEU A 91 -8.51 2.07 8.00
CA LEU A 91 -7.38 1.41 8.64
C LEU A 91 -6.06 1.93 8.07
N VAL A 92 -5.05 2.00 8.89
CA VAL A 92 -3.67 2.22 8.45
C VAL A 92 -3.21 1.01 7.62
N LYS A 93 -2.86 1.23 6.38
CA LYS A 93 -2.28 0.21 5.49
C LYS A 93 -0.78 0.34 5.34
N PHE A 94 -0.27 1.56 5.51
CA PHE A 94 1.14 1.87 5.51
C PHE A 94 1.40 3.05 6.42
N ALA A 95 2.47 3.00 7.18
CA ALA A 95 3.08 4.11 7.89
C ALA A 95 4.59 4.00 7.72
N ASN A 96 5.27 5.12 7.44
CA ASN A 96 6.72 5.11 7.42
C ASN A 96 7.32 5.25 8.83
N THR A 97 8.60 4.96 8.97
CA THR A 97 9.30 5.02 10.27
C THR A 97 9.22 6.40 10.93
N ALA A 98 9.15 7.49 10.15
CA ALA A 98 9.00 8.82 10.69
C ALA A 98 7.66 8.99 11.40
N LEU A 99 6.54 8.56 10.78
CA LEU A 99 5.22 8.61 11.40
C LEU A 99 5.12 7.73 12.64
N GLU A 100 5.65 6.51 12.57
CA GLU A 100 5.64 5.58 13.71
C GLU A 100 6.38 6.18 14.91
N ARG A 101 7.51 6.85 14.66
CA ARG A 101 8.26 7.58 15.70
C ARG A 101 7.45 8.74 16.29
N ILE A 102 6.78 9.54 15.46
CA ILE A 102 5.91 10.64 15.92
C ILE A 102 4.83 10.13 16.87
N HIS A 103 4.23 8.98 16.58
CA HIS A 103 3.18 8.36 17.37
C HIS A 103 3.70 7.41 18.48
N GLY A 104 5.01 7.16 18.55
CA GLY A 104 5.62 6.27 19.55
C GLY A 104 5.37 4.78 19.33
N TYR A 105 5.21 4.36 18.06
CA TYR A 105 5.10 2.96 17.68
C TYR A 105 6.44 2.39 17.22
N GLU A 106 6.61 1.09 17.39
CA GLU A 106 7.71 0.33 16.79
C GLU A 106 7.50 0.17 15.28
N PRO A 107 8.55 -0.13 14.50
CA PRO A 107 8.42 -0.36 13.06
C PRO A 107 7.33 -1.36 12.71
N ASN A 108 6.48 -0.99 11.75
CA ASN A 108 5.26 -1.70 11.34
C ASN A 108 4.16 -1.81 12.41
N GLY A 109 4.33 -1.16 13.55
CA GLY A 109 3.38 -1.22 14.67
C GLY A 109 2.08 -0.47 14.42
N MET A 110 2.00 0.40 13.41
CA MET A 110 0.80 1.16 13.08
C MET A 110 -0.11 0.46 12.07
N VAL A 111 0.39 -0.53 11.34
CA VAL A 111 -0.41 -1.22 10.30
C VAL A 111 -1.61 -1.94 10.91
N GLY A 112 -2.79 -1.72 10.36
CA GLY A 112 -4.06 -2.30 10.84
C GLY A 112 -4.77 -1.49 11.92
N ILE A 113 -4.15 -0.46 12.48
CA ILE A 113 -4.78 0.40 13.48
C ILE A 113 -5.90 1.23 12.81
N PRO A 114 -7.09 1.30 13.43
CA PRO A 114 -8.14 2.20 12.98
C PRO A 114 -7.71 3.67 13.05
N LEU A 115 -8.02 4.45 11.99
CA LEU A 115 -7.68 5.87 11.94
C LEU A 115 -8.14 6.65 13.18
N VAL A 116 -9.31 6.30 13.73
CA VAL A 116 -9.88 6.96 14.91
C VAL A 116 -9.07 6.75 16.19
N GLU A 117 -8.29 5.68 16.28
CA GLU A 117 -7.46 5.38 17.45
C GLU A 117 -6.17 6.22 17.48
N LEU A 118 -5.77 6.77 16.34
CA LEU A 118 -4.64 7.69 16.25
C LEU A 118 -4.99 9.13 16.63
N MET A 119 -6.25 9.38 17.02
CA MET A 119 -6.78 10.70 17.30
C MET A 119 -7.42 10.75 18.69
N PRO A 120 -7.17 11.81 19.48
CA PRO A 120 -7.95 12.06 20.70
C PRO A 120 -9.41 12.33 20.35
N PRO A 121 -10.36 12.08 21.27
CA PRO A 121 -11.79 12.18 21.00
C PRO A 121 -12.22 13.46 20.30
N GLY A 122 -11.67 14.62 20.70
CA GLY A 122 -11.99 15.92 20.10
C GLY A 122 -11.58 16.10 18.63
N SER A 123 -10.62 15.32 18.11
CA SER A 123 -10.16 15.41 16.73
C SER A 123 -10.80 14.37 15.79
N ARG A 124 -11.45 13.34 16.33
CA ARG A 124 -11.97 12.19 15.56
C ARG A 124 -12.96 12.59 14.48
N ASN A 125 -13.98 13.38 14.83
CA ASN A 125 -15.04 13.77 13.91
C ASN A 125 -14.50 14.55 12.71
N THR A 126 -13.59 15.50 12.94
CA THR A 126 -12.97 16.30 11.87
C THR A 126 -12.15 15.42 10.95
N THR A 127 -11.33 14.54 11.50
CA THR A 127 -10.46 13.63 10.72
C THR A 127 -11.29 12.67 9.87
N ILE A 128 -12.31 12.05 10.43
CA ILE A 128 -13.20 11.15 9.69
C ILE A 128 -13.96 11.89 8.60
N LYS A 129 -14.48 13.09 8.89
CA LYS A 129 -15.15 13.91 7.88
C LYS A 129 -14.22 14.22 6.70
N HIS A 130 -12.98 14.63 6.97
CA HIS A 130 -12.01 14.92 5.91
C HIS A 130 -11.61 13.66 5.12
N TYR A 131 -11.48 12.52 5.79
CA TYR A 131 -11.25 11.23 5.13
C TYR A 131 -12.41 10.89 4.18
N GLU A 132 -13.65 10.98 4.63
CA GLU A 132 -14.84 10.65 3.84
C GLU A 132 -15.04 11.58 2.64
N LEU A 133 -14.83 12.89 2.81
CA LEU A 133 -14.86 13.84 1.70
C LEU A 133 -13.87 13.45 0.60
N ARG A 134 -12.63 13.15 0.98
CA ARG A 134 -11.60 12.73 0.02
C ARG A 134 -11.94 11.39 -0.67
N MET A 135 -12.48 10.43 0.09
CA MET A 135 -12.89 9.15 -0.49
C MET A 135 -14.02 9.29 -1.51
N ARG A 136 -14.87 10.33 -1.39
CA ARG A 136 -15.90 10.67 -2.38
C ARG A 136 -15.42 11.60 -3.50
N GLY A 137 -14.15 12.02 -3.47
CA GLY A 137 -13.61 13.01 -4.42
C GLY A 137 -14.15 14.43 -4.20
N GLU A 138 -14.72 14.68 -3.02
CA GLU A 138 -15.25 15.99 -2.64
C GLU A 138 -14.14 16.90 -2.08
N PRO A 139 -14.29 18.24 -2.20
CA PRO A 139 -13.32 19.19 -1.66
C PRO A 139 -13.10 18.98 -0.16
N ALA A 140 -11.86 18.88 0.26
CA ALA A 140 -11.43 18.82 1.65
C ALA A 140 -10.18 19.67 1.86
N PRO A 141 -9.92 20.21 3.07
CA PRO A 141 -8.73 20.99 3.35
C PRO A 141 -7.46 20.24 2.98
N THR A 142 -6.55 20.85 2.23
CA THR A 142 -5.27 20.24 1.85
C THR A 142 -4.29 20.19 3.01
N SER A 143 -4.41 21.12 3.97
CA SER A 143 -3.60 21.17 5.18
C SER A 143 -4.44 21.66 6.35
N TYR A 144 -4.29 21.06 7.52
CA TYR A 144 -5.00 21.46 8.74
C TYR A 144 -4.26 21.01 10.00
N ALA A 145 -4.37 21.82 11.07
CA ALA A 145 -3.87 21.44 12.37
C ALA A 145 -4.72 20.34 12.99
N ILE A 146 -4.07 19.41 13.67
CA ILE A 146 -4.72 18.27 14.32
C ILE A 146 -3.97 17.92 15.61
N ARG A 147 -4.68 17.35 16.57
CA ARG A 147 -4.07 16.65 17.69
C ARG A 147 -4.05 15.16 17.40
N ILE A 148 -2.91 14.55 17.59
CA ILE A 148 -2.70 13.10 17.43
C ILE A 148 -2.57 12.44 18.80
N LEU A 149 -2.95 11.16 18.88
CA LEU A 149 -2.82 10.34 20.06
C LEU A 149 -1.66 9.35 19.86
N CYS A 150 -0.67 9.41 20.70
CA CYS A 150 0.47 8.49 20.73
C CYS A 150 0.10 7.17 21.42
N LYS A 151 0.86 6.11 21.16
CA LYS A 151 0.70 4.77 21.76
C LYS A 151 0.67 4.80 23.30
N GLY A 152 1.43 5.71 23.91
CA GLY A 152 1.47 5.90 25.38
C GLY A 152 0.34 6.76 25.96
N GLY A 153 -0.67 7.15 25.14
CA GLY A 153 -1.78 8.01 25.56
C GLY A 153 -1.46 9.51 25.56
N GLN A 154 -0.25 9.91 25.22
CA GLN A 154 0.15 11.31 25.09
C GLN A 154 -0.48 11.93 23.86
N GLU A 155 -1.03 13.12 23.98
CA GLU A 155 -1.49 13.93 22.84
C GLU A 155 -0.39 14.87 22.37
N LYS A 156 -0.27 15.06 21.05
CA LYS A 156 0.65 16.00 20.42
C LYS A 156 -0.05 16.82 19.36
N ASP A 157 0.41 18.04 19.18
CA ASP A 157 -0.03 18.88 18.07
C ASP A 157 0.72 18.53 16.80
N ALA A 158 0.00 18.38 15.70
CA ALA A 158 0.56 18.05 14.40
C ALA A 158 -0.16 18.85 13.29
N MET A 159 0.47 18.89 12.13
CA MET A 159 -0.12 19.39 10.89
C MET A 159 -0.31 18.20 9.95
N VAL A 160 -1.50 18.04 9.42
CA VAL A 160 -1.78 17.08 8.36
C VAL A 160 -1.81 17.81 7.03
N ALA A 161 -0.96 17.39 6.09
CA ALA A 161 -1.04 17.74 4.69
C ALA A 161 -1.44 16.46 3.92
N SER A 162 -2.56 16.48 3.22
CA SER A 162 -3.04 15.32 2.49
C SER A 162 -2.82 15.50 0.99
N ALA A 163 -2.19 14.53 0.35
CA ALA A 163 -2.03 14.50 -1.11
C ALA A 163 -3.33 14.14 -1.85
N GLY A 164 -4.38 13.72 -1.12
CA GLY A 164 -5.64 13.34 -1.69
C GLY A 164 -5.78 11.82 -1.90
N GLN A 165 -6.69 11.46 -2.80
CA GLN A 165 -6.97 10.06 -3.10
C GLN A 165 -5.89 9.47 -4.00
N ILE A 166 -5.45 8.26 -3.68
CA ILE A 166 -4.52 7.46 -4.48
C ILE A 166 -5.14 6.08 -4.75
N SER A 167 -4.58 5.33 -5.70
CA SER A 167 -4.81 3.89 -5.82
C SER A 167 -3.78 3.15 -4.97
N TYR A 168 -4.27 2.27 -4.08
CA TYR A 168 -3.43 1.39 -3.28
C TYR A 168 -3.96 -0.04 -3.38
N CYS A 169 -3.16 -0.95 -3.92
CA CYS A 169 -3.59 -2.32 -4.24
C CYS A 169 -4.91 -2.34 -5.06
N GLY A 170 -5.01 -1.46 -6.08
CA GLY A 170 -6.14 -1.34 -7.00
C GLY A 170 -7.45 -0.87 -6.39
N ARG A 171 -7.41 -0.26 -5.21
CA ARG A 171 -8.57 0.33 -4.54
C ARG A 171 -8.27 1.75 -4.07
N PRO A 172 -9.28 2.62 -3.99
CA PRO A 172 -9.09 3.97 -3.46
C PRO A 172 -8.54 3.94 -2.02
N ALA A 173 -7.59 4.83 -1.77
CA ALA A 173 -7.00 5.07 -0.45
C ALA A 173 -6.63 6.55 -0.32
N ILE A 174 -6.35 7.02 0.90
CA ILE A 174 -5.88 8.37 1.15
C ILE A 174 -4.42 8.33 1.59
N LEU A 175 -3.57 9.07 0.89
CA LEU A 175 -2.22 9.40 1.31
C LEU A 175 -2.27 10.65 2.17
N GLY A 176 -1.68 10.61 3.34
CA GLY A 176 -1.52 11.74 4.26
C GLY A 176 -0.06 11.96 4.63
N ILE A 177 0.33 13.22 4.79
CA ILE A 177 1.62 13.62 5.35
C ILE A 177 1.36 14.26 6.71
N VAL A 178 2.10 13.86 7.73
CA VAL A 178 1.98 14.35 9.09
C VAL A 178 3.31 14.95 9.53
N VAL A 179 3.26 16.20 9.97
CA VAL A 179 4.41 16.93 10.48
C VAL A 179 4.15 17.27 11.94
N GLU A 180 5.06 16.93 12.84
CA GLU A 180 4.99 17.32 14.25
C GLU A 180 5.17 18.83 14.36
N ARG A 181 4.32 19.51 15.12
CA ARG A 181 4.51 20.92 15.46
C ARG A 181 5.34 20.99 16.73
N MET A 182 6.51 21.61 16.61
CA MET A 182 7.31 21.99 17.77
C MET A 182 6.67 23.18 18.51
#